data_85811a0f864d1b2ed75a0eca6e55cb73
#
_entry.id   85811a0f864d1b2ed75a0eca6e55cb73
#
_cell.length_a   1.000
_cell.length_b   1.000
_cell.length_c   1.000
_cell.angle_alpha   90.00
_cell.angle_beta   90.00
_cell.angle_gamma   90.00
#
_symmetry.space_group_name_H-M   'P 1'
#
loop_
_entity.id
_entity.type
_entity.pdbx_description
1 polymer ?
#
loop_
_entity_poly.entity_id
_entity_poly.type
_entity_poly.pdbx_seq_one_letter_code
_entity_poly.pdbx_strand_id
1 'polypeptide(L)'
;MTERSDEGLVYACLTHVPLTLELPPWVVPIHLGAAQHAGALNLRDLAPEWDAHHPQLGSTAGAFALARLVRARHPAATRIGICQYRKFVSPRRISAVRDPRYRVMDVVPRALLEGARFADALWPGDATFLVSAPRRFTRVFWHRRGYLKEYARDHCVEDFLRFAAEAVEQGVLARREVEAFFREDVIIPGGAELGVYPAPFWLECTAQIERVVRACVARHATVRDGYQARLWSFCAERLGSHLVLKRFRSEVSGRSTGRIEWLDRMRWRARFTGQLNLVSEDATHRGYAAGA
;
A
#
# COMPACT_ATOMS: atom_id res chain seq x y z
N MET A 1 0.51 -27.36 16.95
CA MET A 1 0.38 -26.16 16.09
C MET A 1 0.36 -26.67 14.66
N THR A 2 -0.78 -26.61 14.00
CA THR A 2 -0.90 -26.96 12.57
C THR A 2 -0.10 -25.92 11.79
N GLU A 3 0.92 -26.37 11.05
CA GLU A 3 1.64 -25.52 10.09
C GLU A 3 0.60 -24.94 9.12
N ARG A 4 0.39 -23.64 9.20
CA ARG A 4 -0.45 -22.91 8.23
C ARG A 4 0.37 -22.74 6.96
N SER A 5 0.28 -23.69 6.05
CA SER A 5 0.81 -23.56 4.70
C SER A 5 -0.36 -23.32 3.75
N ASP A 6 -0.35 -22.19 3.07
CA ASP A 6 -1.21 -21.96 1.91
C ASP A 6 -0.29 -21.92 0.70
N GLU A 7 -0.23 -23.00 -0.05
CA GLU A 7 0.65 -23.16 -1.21
C GLU A 7 0.48 -22.07 -2.28
N GLY A 8 -0.66 -21.38 -2.24
CA GLY A 8 -0.95 -20.29 -3.19
C GLY A 8 -0.66 -18.89 -2.68
N LEU A 9 -0.31 -18.69 -1.39
CA LEU A 9 -0.07 -17.37 -0.81
C LEU A 9 1.43 -17.06 -0.71
N VAL A 10 1.88 -16.02 -1.37
CA VAL A 10 3.18 -15.39 -1.13
C VAL A 10 2.97 -14.12 -0.31
N TYR A 11 3.49 -14.07 0.91
CA TYR A 11 3.34 -12.91 1.79
C TYR A 11 4.68 -12.29 2.11
N ALA A 12 4.85 -10.99 1.85
CA ALA A 12 6.10 -10.28 2.10
C ALA A 12 5.94 -9.15 3.13
N CYS A 13 6.99 -8.95 3.93
CA CYS A 13 7.15 -7.79 4.79
C CYS A 13 8.26 -6.90 4.26
N LEU A 14 7.93 -5.66 3.88
CA LEU A 14 8.89 -4.68 3.39
C LEU A 14 9.49 -3.90 4.56
N THR A 15 10.82 -3.88 4.66
CA THR A 15 11.51 -3.20 5.74
C THR A 15 12.72 -2.40 5.27
N HIS A 16 12.87 -1.17 5.76
CA HIS A 16 14.06 -0.32 5.60
C HIS A 16 14.78 -0.06 6.93
N VAL A 17 14.34 -0.75 7.97
CA VAL A 17 14.93 -0.74 9.32
C VAL A 17 15.03 -2.18 9.83
N PRO A 18 15.81 -2.48 10.86
CA PRO A 18 15.77 -3.78 11.52
C PRO A 18 14.37 -4.14 11.99
N LEU A 19 13.97 -5.38 11.81
CA LEU A 19 12.68 -5.88 12.24
C LEU A 19 12.63 -5.95 13.78
N THR A 20 11.61 -5.37 14.37
CA THR A 20 11.38 -5.42 15.83
C THR A 20 10.41 -6.52 16.23
N LEU A 21 9.66 -7.07 15.27
CA LEU A 21 8.76 -8.20 15.45
C LEU A 21 9.35 -9.44 14.77
N GLU A 22 9.22 -10.58 15.41
CA GLU A 22 9.47 -11.87 14.79
C GLU A 22 8.39 -12.14 13.74
N LEU A 23 8.81 -12.31 12.49
CA LEU A 23 7.89 -12.62 11.42
C LEU A 23 7.44 -14.08 11.47
N PRO A 24 6.17 -14.36 11.13
CA PRO A 24 5.75 -15.74 10.91
C PRO A 24 6.60 -16.42 9.83
N PRO A 25 6.88 -17.74 9.92
CA PRO A 25 7.76 -18.46 8.97
C PRO A 25 7.33 -18.35 7.50
N TRP A 26 6.05 -18.14 7.26
CA TRP A 26 5.47 -17.98 5.91
C TRP A 26 5.52 -16.54 5.38
N VAL A 27 6.03 -15.58 6.17
CA VAL A 27 6.21 -14.18 5.75
C VAL A 27 7.66 -13.92 5.38
N VAL A 28 7.89 -13.53 4.15
CA VAL A 28 9.23 -13.30 3.61
C VAL A 28 9.63 -11.84 3.79
N PRO A 29 10.70 -11.53 4.53
CA PRO A 29 11.22 -10.16 4.62
C PRO A 29 11.92 -9.76 3.32
N ILE A 30 11.63 -8.56 2.82
CA ILE A 30 12.38 -7.90 1.73
C ILE A 30 12.99 -6.63 2.31
N HIS A 31 14.32 -6.56 2.29
CA HIS A 31 15.09 -5.50 2.88
C HIS A 31 15.40 -4.39 1.88
N LEU A 32 15.19 -3.13 2.31
CA LEU A 32 15.28 -1.92 1.50
C LEU A 32 16.31 -0.95 2.12
N GLY A 33 16.96 -0.17 1.31
CA GLY A 33 17.86 0.90 1.77
C GLY A 33 18.90 0.40 2.79
N ALA A 34 19.00 1.04 3.95
CA ALA A 34 20.00 0.72 4.97
C ALA A 34 19.77 -0.63 5.69
N ALA A 35 18.58 -1.24 5.56
CA ALA A 35 18.32 -2.56 6.16
C ALA A 35 18.83 -3.73 5.32
N GLN A 36 19.40 -3.50 4.14
CA GLN A 36 19.91 -4.52 3.26
C GLN A 36 21.19 -5.16 3.82
N HIS A 37 21.28 -6.48 3.80
CA HIS A 37 22.45 -7.24 4.31
C HIS A 37 22.67 -8.54 3.54
N ALA A 38 23.85 -9.14 3.69
CA ALA A 38 24.21 -10.39 3.03
C ALA A 38 23.30 -11.55 3.50
N GLY A 39 22.93 -12.43 2.58
CA GLY A 39 22.10 -13.60 2.86
C GLY A 39 20.60 -13.33 2.97
N ALA A 40 20.16 -12.06 2.85
CA ALA A 40 18.76 -11.68 2.86
C ALA A 40 18.22 -11.45 1.44
N LEU A 41 16.90 -11.35 1.32
CA LEU A 41 16.27 -10.84 0.10
C LEU A 41 16.32 -9.30 0.12
N ASN A 42 17.13 -8.75 -0.74
CA ASN A 42 17.36 -7.30 -0.79
C ASN A 42 16.76 -6.68 -2.05
N LEU A 43 16.39 -5.41 -1.96
CA LEU A 43 15.95 -4.63 -3.11
C LEU A 43 17.01 -4.63 -4.23
N ARG A 44 18.29 -4.39 -3.88
CA ARG A 44 19.41 -4.35 -4.85
C ARG A 44 19.62 -5.66 -5.61
N ASP A 45 19.21 -6.80 -5.03
CA ASP A 45 19.36 -8.11 -5.66
C ASP A 45 18.14 -8.48 -6.51
N LEU A 46 16.95 -8.07 -6.09
CA LEU A 46 15.69 -8.39 -6.75
C LEU A 46 15.29 -7.38 -7.85
N ALA A 47 15.58 -6.10 -7.62
CA ALA A 47 15.23 -5.01 -8.53
C ALA A 47 16.29 -3.88 -8.45
N PRO A 48 17.54 -4.15 -8.89
CA PRO A 48 18.70 -3.26 -8.72
C PRO A 48 18.49 -1.86 -9.31
N GLU A 49 17.71 -1.74 -10.36
CA GLU A 49 17.37 -0.48 -10.99
C GLU A 49 16.59 0.48 -10.07
N TRP A 50 15.98 -0.04 -9.01
CA TRP A 50 15.20 0.74 -8.05
C TRP A 50 15.94 1.05 -6.75
N ASP A 51 17.12 0.47 -6.53
CA ASP A 51 17.86 0.64 -5.27
C ASP A 51 18.28 2.10 -5.03
N ALA A 52 18.87 2.74 -6.04
CA ALA A 52 19.24 4.15 -5.99
C ALA A 52 18.04 5.10 -5.84
N HIS A 53 16.84 4.66 -6.25
CA HIS A 53 15.60 5.43 -6.18
C HIS A 53 14.77 5.14 -4.92
N HIS A 54 15.23 4.25 -4.04
CA HIS A 54 14.53 3.93 -2.79
C HIS A 54 14.15 5.16 -1.96
N PRO A 55 14.97 6.22 -1.82
CA PRO A 55 14.57 7.42 -1.08
C PRO A 55 13.30 8.10 -1.62
N GLN A 56 13.08 8.04 -2.94
CA GLN A 56 11.91 8.63 -3.60
C GLN A 56 10.69 7.70 -3.60
N LEU A 57 10.91 6.40 -3.46
CA LEU A 57 9.91 5.35 -3.65
C LEU A 57 9.48 4.65 -2.35
N GLY A 58 10.34 4.63 -1.33
CA GLY A 58 10.04 3.92 -0.09
C GLY A 58 9.58 2.47 -0.34
N SER A 59 8.43 2.10 0.23
CA SER A 59 7.83 0.76 0.08
C SER A 59 7.42 0.42 -1.35
N THR A 60 7.17 1.40 -2.21
CA THR A 60 6.84 1.17 -3.64
C THR A 60 7.97 0.42 -4.35
N ALA A 61 9.25 0.76 -4.07
CA ALA A 61 10.39 0.00 -4.60
C ALA A 61 10.38 -1.47 -4.13
N GLY A 62 10.01 -1.69 -2.86
CA GLY A 62 9.84 -3.04 -2.31
C GLY A 62 8.72 -3.84 -2.97
N ALA A 63 7.63 -3.18 -3.37
CA ALA A 63 6.56 -3.84 -4.13
C ALA A 63 7.05 -4.27 -5.52
N PHE A 64 7.92 -3.50 -6.18
CA PHE A 64 8.55 -3.90 -7.44
C PHE A 64 9.48 -5.11 -7.24
N ALA A 65 10.28 -5.12 -6.17
CA ALA A 65 11.12 -6.27 -5.82
C ALA A 65 10.28 -7.53 -5.55
N LEU A 66 9.18 -7.41 -4.80
CA LEU A 66 8.26 -8.51 -4.58
C LEU A 66 7.67 -9.04 -5.89
N ALA A 67 7.30 -8.15 -6.82
CA ALA A 67 6.77 -8.58 -8.13
C ALA A 67 7.82 -9.37 -8.94
N ARG A 68 9.11 -9.02 -8.86
CA ARG A 68 10.20 -9.81 -9.47
C ARG A 68 10.33 -11.18 -8.80
N LEU A 69 10.34 -11.20 -7.46
CA LEU A 69 10.43 -12.43 -6.67
C LEU A 69 9.30 -13.40 -7.03
N VAL A 70 8.05 -12.90 -7.06
CA VAL A 70 6.87 -13.73 -7.37
C VAL A 70 6.98 -14.31 -8.77
N ARG A 71 7.28 -13.49 -9.78
CA ARG A 71 7.42 -13.98 -11.16
C ARG A 71 8.53 -15.00 -11.34
N ALA A 72 9.64 -14.84 -10.63
CA ALA A 72 10.81 -15.70 -10.78
C ALA A 72 10.70 -17.01 -9.98
N ARG A 73 10.13 -16.97 -8.75
CA ARG A 73 10.20 -18.10 -7.82
C ARG A 73 8.83 -18.69 -7.47
N HIS A 74 7.74 -17.95 -7.70
CA HIS A 74 6.38 -18.34 -7.30
C HIS A 74 5.36 -18.12 -8.42
N PRO A 75 5.60 -18.62 -9.65
CA PRO A 75 4.71 -18.35 -10.80
C PRO A 75 3.30 -18.92 -10.59
N ALA A 76 3.14 -19.93 -9.73
CA ALA A 76 1.85 -20.53 -9.39
C ALA A 76 1.13 -19.82 -8.23
N ALA A 77 1.68 -18.72 -7.70
CA ALA A 77 1.01 -17.97 -6.62
C ALA A 77 -0.37 -17.48 -7.06
N THR A 78 -1.36 -17.73 -6.24
CA THR A 78 -2.75 -17.31 -6.47
C THR A 78 -3.07 -16.02 -5.73
N ARG A 79 -2.37 -15.77 -4.61
CA ARG A 79 -2.54 -14.60 -3.75
C ARG A 79 -1.20 -14.00 -3.36
N ILE A 80 -1.17 -12.67 -3.27
CA ILE A 80 -0.03 -11.90 -2.78
C ILE A 80 -0.46 -11.14 -1.53
N GLY A 81 0.25 -11.39 -0.43
CA GLY A 81 0.16 -10.60 0.79
C GLY A 81 1.34 -9.64 0.91
N ILE A 82 1.09 -8.44 1.39
CA ILE A 82 2.12 -7.44 1.57
C ILE A 82 1.86 -6.60 2.82
N CYS A 83 2.86 -6.48 3.66
CA CYS A 83 2.88 -5.58 4.80
C CYS A 83 4.22 -4.82 4.87
N GLN A 84 4.29 -3.87 5.77
CA GLN A 84 5.51 -3.13 6.09
C GLN A 84 5.93 -3.44 7.52
N TYR A 85 7.18 -3.21 7.86
CA TYR A 85 7.78 -3.51 9.17
C TYR A 85 6.95 -3.08 10.39
N ARG A 86 6.10 -2.08 10.25
CA ARG A 86 5.21 -1.58 11.32
C ARG A 86 3.76 -1.36 10.89
N LYS A 87 3.40 -1.62 9.62
CA LYS A 87 2.03 -1.45 9.12
C LYS A 87 1.56 -2.71 8.45
N PHE A 88 0.37 -3.15 8.81
CA PHE A 88 -0.25 -4.32 8.20
C PHE A 88 -1.78 -4.23 8.24
N VAL A 89 -2.43 -5.02 7.40
CA VAL A 89 -3.89 -5.17 7.40
C VAL A 89 -4.23 -6.52 8.02
N SER A 90 -5.07 -6.51 9.04
CA SER A 90 -5.59 -7.74 9.68
C SER A 90 -7.06 -7.95 9.32
N PRO A 91 -7.53 -9.21 9.19
CA PRO A 91 -8.94 -9.50 8.94
C PRO A 91 -9.84 -9.12 10.13
N ARG A 92 -9.26 -9.04 11.31
CA ARG A 92 -9.98 -8.74 12.56
C ARG A 92 -9.31 -7.57 13.27
N ARG A 93 -10.11 -6.84 14.03
CA ARG A 93 -9.60 -5.78 14.88
C ARG A 93 -8.82 -6.37 16.06
N ILE A 94 -7.60 -5.85 16.31
CA ILE A 94 -6.68 -6.32 17.34
C ILE A 94 -6.70 -5.36 18.52
N SER A 95 -6.71 -4.05 18.26
CA SER A 95 -6.66 -3.00 19.27
C SER A 95 -7.86 -2.07 19.17
N ALA A 96 -8.30 -1.51 20.30
CA ALA A 96 -9.32 -0.48 20.34
C ALA A 96 -8.73 0.94 20.25
N VAL A 97 -7.40 1.07 20.36
CA VAL A 97 -6.69 2.35 20.31
C VAL A 97 -6.55 2.78 18.86
N ARG A 98 -7.02 3.97 18.54
CA ARG A 98 -6.91 4.55 17.19
C ARG A 98 -5.79 5.58 17.16
N ASP A 99 -5.11 5.63 16.01
CA ASP A 99 -4.17 6.70 15.77
C ASP A 99 -4.91 8.06 15.77
N PRO A 100 -4.46 9.03 16.58
CA PRO A 100 -5.15 10.32 16.72
C PRO A 100 -5.14 11.14 15.43
N ARG A 101 -4.10 10.96 14.59
CA ARG A 101 -3.94 11.66 13.31
C ARG A 101 -4.64 10.92 12.17
N TYR A 102 -4.57 9.58 12.19
CA TYR A 102 -5.14 8.73 11.15
C TYR A 102 -6.17 7.75 11.74
N ARG A 103 -7.37 8.26 12.04
CA ARG A 103 -8.45 7.50 12.70
C ARG A 103 -8.90 6.20 12.03
N VAL A 104 -8.43 5.92 10.82
CA VAL A 104 -8.66 4.65 10.10
C VAL A 104 -7.65 3.57 10.47
N MET A 105 -6.60 3.95 11.20
CA MET A 105 -5.51 3.09 11.60
C MET A 105 -5.59 2.85 13.11
N ASP A 106 -5.57 1.59 13.51
CA ASP A 106 -5.46 1.21 14.91
C ASP A 106 -3.98 1.14 15.33
N VAL A 107 -3.67 1.62 16.50
CA VAL A 107 -2.34 1.47 17.11
C VAL A 107 -2.33 0.18 17.90
N VAL A 108 -1.42 -0.73 17.55
CA VAL A 108 -1.28 -2.04 18.18
C VAL A 108 0.04 -2.07 18.95
N PRO A 109 -0.01 -2.14 20.31
CA PRO A 109 1.18 -2.36 21.11
C PRO A 109 1.90 -3.65 20.68
N ARG A 110 3.23 -3.60 20.57
CA ARG A 110 4.06 -4.75 20.18
C ARG A 110 3.74 -6.00 21.00
N ALA A 111 3.57 -5.85 22.32
CA ALA A 111 3.26 -6.95 23.22
C ALA A 111 1.98 -7.76 22.85
N LEU A 112 1.05 -7.15 22.11
CA LEU A 112 -0.13 -7.85 21.60
C LEU A 112 0.15 -8.70 20.36
N LEU A 113 1.34 -8.59 19.78
CA LEU A 113 1.76 -9.30 18.56
C LEU A 113 2.88 -10.31 18.82
N GLU A 114 3.26 -10.55 20.07
CA GLU A 114 4.30 -11.51 20.39
C GLU A 114 3.87 -12.95 20.15
N GLY A 115 4.82 -13.79 19.74
CA GLY A 115 4.61 -15.21 19.47
C GLY A 115 3.61 -15.45 18.32
N ALA A 116 2.76 -16.44 18.49
CA ALA A 116 1.78 -16.83 17.47
C ALA A 116 0.74 -15.75 17.13
N ARG A 117 0.58 -14.74 17.97
CA ARG A 117 -0.44 -13.69 17.80
C ARG A 117 -0.21 -12.85 16.54
N PHE A 118 1.04 -12.60 16.16
CA PHE A 118 1.32 -11.87 14.93
C PHE A 118 0.97 -12.69 13.68
N ALA A 119 1.27 -14.00 13.71
CA ALA A 119 0.84 -14.91 12.66
C ALA A 119 -0.69 -14.94 12.49
N ASP A 120 -1.42 -14.98 13.62
CA ASP A 120 -2.89 -14.94 13.62
C ASP A 120 -3.45 -13.59 13.10
N ALA A 121 -2.75 -12.50 13.41
CA ALA A 121 -3.12 -11.15 12.98
C ALA A 121 -2.93 -10.93 11.48
N LEU A 122 -1.89 -11.53 10.89
CA LEU A 122 -1.59 -11.43 9.46
C LEU A 122 -2.35 -12.44 8.61
N TRP A 123 -2.80 -13.58 9.19
CA TRP A 123 -3.39 -14.66 8.43
C TRP A 123 -4.71 -14.24 7.78
N PRO A 124 -4.79 -14.19 6.44
CA PRO A 124 -5.99 -13.70 5.75
C PRO A 124 -7.12 -14.73 5.65
N GLY A 125 -6.90 -15.99 6.09
CA GLY A 125 -7.82 -17.09 5.79
C GLY A 125 -8.00 -17.26 4.28
N ASP A 126 -9.22 -17.52 3.85
CA ASP A 126 -9.58 -17.70 2.43
C ASP A 126 -9.83 -16.38 1.68
N ALA A 127 -9.58 -15.24 2.33
CA ALA A 127 -9.81 -13.96 1.69
C ALA A 127 -8.89 -13.78 0.47
N THR A 128 -9.48 -13.61 -0.70
CA THR A 128 -8.74 -13.27 -1.94
C THR A 128 -8.38 -11.80 -2.03
N PHE A 129 -9.21 -10.94 -1.41
CA PHE A 129 -8.92 -9.53 -1.17
C PHE A 129 -9.03 -9.23 0.32
N LEU A 130 -8.01 -8.54 0.84
CA LEU A 130 -8.05 -7.99 2.19
C LEU A 130 -7.26 -6.68 2.18
N VAL A 131 -7.93 -5.54 2.09
CA VAL A 131 -7.31 -4.21 2.05
C VAL A 131 -7.76 -3.38 3.24
N SER A 132 -7.04 -2.31 3.53
CA SER A 132 -7.47 -1.38 4.56
C SER A 132 -8.82 -0.74 4.23
N ALA A 133 -9.62 -0.47 5.26
CA ALA A 133 -10.92 0.17 5.07
C ALA A 133 -10.76 1.53 4.35
N PRO A 134 -11.54 1.78 3.30
CA PRO A 134 -11.45 3.03 2.55
C PRO A 134 -11.75 4.23 3.44
N ARG A 135 -10.94 5.24 3.28
CA ARG A 135 -11.09 6.52 3.96
C ARG A 135 -11.66 7.54 2.99
N ARG A 136 -12.69 8.28 3.43
CA ARG A 136 -13.10 9.51 2.76
C ARG A 136 -12.29 10.69 3.26
N PHE A 137 -11.91 11.55 2.34
CA PHE A 137 -11.36 12.84 2.71
C PHE A 137 -12.42 13.71 3.36
N THR A 138 -12.03 14.48 4.38
CA THR A 138 -12.91 15.40 5.09
C THR A 138 -13.50 16.44 4.14
N ARG A 139 -14.78 16.76 4.31
CA ARG A 139 -15.39 17.91 3.67
C ARG A 139 -14.90 19.19 4.33
N VAL A 140 -14.65 20.22 3.52
CA VAL A 140 -14.51 21.58 4.00
C VAL A 140 -15.67 22.35 3.42
N PHE A 141 -16.55 22.82 4.28
CA PHE A 141 -17.86 23.36 3.88
C PHE A 141 -18.64 22.33 3.04
N TRP A 142 -19.21 22.75 1.93
CA TRP A 142 -19.98 21.92 1.02
C TRP A 142 -19.12 21.19 -0.03
N HIS A 143 -17.80 21.47 -0.09
CA HIS A 143 -16.89 20.92 -1.10
C HIS A 143 -16.17 19.67 -0.59
N ARG A 144 -16.23 18.60 -1.37
CA ARG A 144 -15.43 17.39 -1.14
C ARG A 144 -14.00 17.63 -1.60
N ARG A 145 -13.05 17.20 -0.81
CA ARG A 145 -11.65 17.13 -1.25
C ARG A 145 -11.46 15.84 -2.05
N GLY A 146 -10.96 15.97 -3.27
CA GLY A 146 -10.45 14.85 -4.05
C GLY A 146 -8.94 14.70 -3.86
N TYR A 147 -8.34 13.72 -4.53
CA TYR A 147 -6.92 13.45 -4.49
C TYR A 147 -6.07 14.68 -4.71
N LEU A 148 -6.38 15.50 -5.73
CA LEU A 148 -5.59 16.69 -6.03
C LEU A 148 -5.55 17.70 -4.87
N LYS A 149 -6.71 18.00 -4.29
CA LYS A 149 -6.80 18.96 -3.17
C LYS A 149 -6.22 18.42 -1.87
N GLU A 150 -6.34 17.11 -1.67
CA GLU A 150 -5.76 16.45 -0.50
C GLU A 150 -4.25 16.39 -0.61
N TYR A 151 -3.73 16.03 -1.79
CA TYR A 151 -2.30 16.01 -2.06
C TYR A 151 -1.67 17.39 -1.90
N ALA A 152 -2.26 18.43 -2.48
CA ALA A 152 -1.77 19.80 -2.42
C ALA A 152 -1.70 20.40 -1.00
N ARG A 153 -2.42 19.81 -0.04
CA ARG A 153 -2.33 20.24 1.37
C ARG A 153 -1.02 19.81 2.05
N ASP A 154 -0.57 18.59 1.73
CA ASP A 154 0.49 17.91 2.47
C ASP A 154 1.76 17.71 1.63
N HIS A 155 1.69 17.91 0.30
CA HIS A 155 2.74 17.60 -0.66
C HIS A 155 2.83 18.64 -1.78
N CYS A 156 3.91 18.57 -2.57
CA CYS A 156 4.12 19.41 -3.74
C CYS A 156 3.19 18.96 -4.88
N VAL A 157 2.22 19.79 -5.23
CA VAL A 157 1.16 19.45 -6.19
C VAL A 157 1.69 19.19 -7.61
N GLU A 158 2.76 19.88 -8.00
CA GLU A 158 3.39 19.69 -9.31
C GLU A 158 3.88 18.26 -9.52
N ASP A 159 4.37 17.59 -8.46
CA ASP A 159 4.81 16.20 -8.55
C ASP A 159 3.63 15.29 -8.88
N PHE A 160 2.46 15.54 -8.29
CA PHE A 160 1.27 14.76 -8.58
C PHE A 160 0.69 15.03 -9.96
N LEU A 161 0.77 16.27 -10.44
CA LEU A 161 0.35 16.62 -11.80
C LEU A 161 1.26 15.96 -12.85
N ARG A 162 2.59 15.99 -12.64
CA ARG A 162 3.57 15.31 -13.50
C ARG A 162 3.32 13.80 -13.51
N PHE A 163 3.12 13.21 -12.33
CA PHE A 163 2.82 11.78 -12.21
C PHE A 163 1.53 11.39 -12.95
N ALA A 164 0.48 12.19 -12.83
CA ALA A 164 -0.78 11.94 -13.54
C ALA A 164 -0.62 12.09 -15.06
N ALA A 165 0.18 13.04 -15.52
CA ALA A 165 0.51 13.19 -16.94
C ALA A 165 1.24 11.95 -17.45
N GLU A 166 2.26 11.47 -16.72
CA GLU A 166 2.94 10.21 -17.08
C GLU A 166 2.00 9.02 -17.05
N ALA A 167 1.06 8.94 -16.08
CA ALA A 167 0.08 7.87 -16.04
C ALA A 167 -0.81 7.84 -17.29
N VAL A 168 -1.12 9.01 -17.87
CA VAL A 168 -1.85 9.13 -19.14
C VAL A 168 -0.97 8.71 -20.31
N GLU A 169 0.26 9.22 -20.39
CA GLU A 169 1.18 8.90 -21.49
C GLU A 169 1.54 7.40 -21.53
N GLN A 170 1.63 6.78 -20.36
CA GLN A 170 1.87 5.34 -20.24
C GLN A 170 0.61 4.48 -20.43
N GLY A 171 -0.55 5.08 -20.70
CA GLY A 171 -1.82 4.38 -20.93
C GLY A 171 -2.41 3.71 -19.68
N VAL A 172 -1.94 4.08 -18.48
CA VAL A 172 -2.46 3.55 -17.21
C VAL A 172 -3.74 4.28 -16.81
N LEU A 173 -3.80 5.57 -17.12
CA LEU A 173 -4.97 6.42 -16.89
C LEU A 173 -5.46 6.96 -18.24
N ALA A 174 -6.72 6.71 -18.59
CA ALA A 174 -7.28 7.30 -19.81
C ALA A 174 -7.47 8.82 -19.62
N ARG A 175 -7.25 9.63 -20.67
CA ARG A 175 -7.42 11.10 -20.61
C ARG A 175 -8.79 11.51 -20.05
N ARG A 176 -9.85 10.81 -20.44
CA ARG A 176 -11.22 11.04 -19.93
C ARG A 176 -11.41 10.70 -18.44
N GLU A 177 -10.51 9.93 -17.85
CA GLU A 177 -10.57 9.52 -16.44
C GLU A 177 -9.80 10.48 -15.51
N VAL A 178 -8.97 11.40 -16.04
CA VAL A 178 -8.09 12.29 -15.25
C VAL A 178 -8.88 13.14 -14.27
N GLU A 179 -9.99 13.73 -14.73
CA GLU A 179 -10.84 14.54 -13.84
C GLU A 179 -11.44 13.71 -12.72
N ALA A 180 -11.94 12.51 -13.03
CA ALA A 180 -12.49 11.58 -12.03
C ALA A 180 -11.41 11.13 -11.04
N PHE A 181 -10.18 10.86 -11.52
CA PHE A 181 -9.03 10.52 -10.68
C PHE A 181 -8.68 11.65 -9.71
N PHE A 182 -8.58 12.89 -10.19
CA PHE A 182 -8.30 14.03 -9.31
C PHE A 182 -9.42 14.35 -8.32
N ARG A 183 -10.65 14.05 -8.69
CA ARG A 183 -11.86 14.25 -7.85
C ARG A 183 -12.19 13.05 -6.95
N GLU A 184 -11.44 11.94 -7.04
CA GLU A 184 -11.67 10.77 -6.18
C GLU A 184 -11.59 11.17 -4.70
N ASP A 185 -12.72 11.06 -3.99
CA ASP A 185 -12.87 11.48 -2.60
C ASP A 185 -12.62 10.34 -1.59
N VAL A 186 -12.22 9.17 -2.09
CA VAL A 186 -11.95 7.97 -1.30
C VAL A 186 -10.56 7.46 -1.57
N ILE A 187 -9.80 7.16 -0.53
CA ILE A 187 -8.49 6.50 -0.62
C ILE A 187 -8.53 5.18 0.16
N ILE A 188 -7.86 4.17 -0.37
CA ILE A 188 -7.47 2.98 0.37
C ILE A 188 -6.06 3.25 0.91
N PRO A 189 -5.90 3.48 2.24
CA PRO A 189 -4.58 3.73 2.81
C PRO A 189 -3.61 2.57 2.51
N GLY A 190 -2.44 2.92 2.00
CA GLY A 190 -1.46 1.95 1.51
C GLY A 190 -1.66 1.51 0.06
N GLY A 191 -2.76 1.93 -0.60
CA GLY A 191 -2.98 1.60 -2.01
C GLY A 191 -2.88 0.10 -2.30
N ALA A 192 -1.97 -0.29 -3.19
CA ALA A 192 -1.65 -1.68 -3.51
C ALA A 192 -0.45 -2.24 -2.69
N GLU A 193 0.05 -1.49 -1.70
CA GLU A 193 1.25 -1.82 -0.92
C GLU A 193 0.95 -2.38 0.48
N LEU A 194 -0.33 -2.53 0.84
CA LEU A 194 -0.76 -3.09 2.13
C LEU A 194 -2.02 -3.93 1.94
N GLY A 195 -1.94 -5.21 2.30
CA GLY A 195 -3.08 -6.11 2.24
C GLY A 195 -2.82 -7.42 1.54
N VAL A 196 -3.88 -8.09 1.12
CA VAL A 196 -3.84 -9.33 0.33
C VAL A 196 -4.67 -9.14 -0.94
N TYR A 197 -4.15 -9.66 -2.05
CA TYR A 197 -4.72 -9.48 -3.38
C TYR A 197 -4.64 -10.76 -4.19
N PRO A 198 -5.53 -10.97 -5.18
CA PRO A 198 -5.30 -11.98 -6.22
C PRO A 198 -3.99 -11.68 -6.94
N ALA A 199 -3.12 -12.69 -7.10
CA ALA A 199 -1.79 -12.52 -7.66
C ALA A 199 -1.81 -11.88 -9.07
N PRO A 200 -2.66 -12.32 -10.02
CA PRO A 200 -2.70 -11.70 -11.34
C PRO A 200 -3.06 -10.20 -11.30
N PHE A 201 -4.05 -9.84 -10.48
CA PHE A 201 -4.46 -8.44 -10.31
C PHE A 201 -3.34 -7.59 -9.71
N TRP A 202 -2.70 -8.08 -8.62
CA TRP A 202 -1.65 -7.33 -7.95
C TRP A 202 -0.41 -7.13 -8.83
N LEU A 203 -0.01 -8.18 -9.55
CA LEU A 203 1.13 -8.12 -10.49
C LEU A 203 0.87 -7.13 -11.63
N GLU A 204 -0.34 -7.08 -12.16
CA GLU A 204 -0.74 -6.12 -13.18
C GLU A 204 -0.77 -4.69 -12.63
N CYS A 205 -1.41 -4.49 -11.46
CA CYS A 205 -1.46 -3.20 -10.78
C CYS A 205 -0.05 -2.66 -10.50
N THR A 206 0.84 -3.51 -9.97
CA THR A 206 2.23 -3.15 -9.68
C THR A 206 3.02 -2.84 -10.94
N ALA A 207 2.82 -3.58 -12.03
CA ALA A 207 3.46 -3.32 -13.32
C ALA A 207 3.00 -1.98 -13.92
N GLN A 208 1.73 -1.64 -13.79
CA GLN A 208 1.20 -0.34 -14.22
C GLN A 208 1.83 0.81 -13.44
N ILE A 209 1.89 0.70 -12.09
CA ILE A 209 2.53 1.70 -11.24
C ILE A 209 4.01 1.83 -11.59
N GLU A 210 4.72 0.71 -11.75
CA GLU A 210 6.14 0.70 -12.09
C GLU A 210 6.43 1.41 -13.42
N ARG A 211 5.59 1.20 -14.43
CA ARG A 211 5.73 1.87 -15.73
C ARG A 211 5.61 3.38 -15.62
N VAL A 212 4.66 3.88 -14.83
CA VAL A 212 4.49 5.31 -14.57
C VAL A 212 5.69 5.88 -13.79
N VAL A 213 6.09 5.21 -12.72
CA VAL A 213 7.23 5.62 -11.89
C VAL A 213 8.52 5.66 -12.72
N ARG A 214 8.76 4.69 -13.58
CA ARG A 214 9.91 4.64 -14.49
C ARG A 214 9.94 5.85 -15.42
N ALA A 215 8.81 6.23 -15.99
CA ALA A 215 8.69 7.43 -16.81
C ALA A 215 8.93 8.70 -15.99
N CYS A 216 8.41 8.79 -14.77
CA CYS A 216 8.64 9.92 -13.87
C CYS A 216 10.11 10.09 -13.53
N VAL A 217 10.79 9.03 -13.13
CA VAL A 217 12.22 9.05 -12.79
C VAL A 217 13.07 9.41 -14.00
N ALA A 218 12.75 8.90 -15.18
CA ALA A 218 13.52 9.16 -16.41
C ALA A 218 13.35 10.59 -16.93
N ARG A 219 12.18 11.20 -16.77
CA ARG A 219 11.85 12.48 -17.39
C ARG A 219 11.90 13.68 -16.45
N HIS A 220 11.78 13.42 -15.15
CA HIS A 220 11.69 14.50 -14.15
C HIS A 220 12.81 14.36 -13.12
N ALA A 221 13.87 15.15 -13.28
CA ALA A 221 14.99 15.23 -12.34
C ALA A 221 14.56 15.97 -11.05
N THR A 222 13.46 15.54 -10.43
CA THR A 222 12.90 16.20 -9.25
C THR A 222 13.57 15.65 -7.99
N VAL A 223 14.20 16.53 -7.23
CA VAL A 223 14.76 16.24 -5.91
C VAL A 223 13.95 17.00 -4.88
N ARG A 224 13.61 16.34 -3.78
CA ARG A 224 12.93 16.91 -2.62
C ARG A 224 13.65 16.44 -1.36
N ASP A 225 13.60 17.24 -0.31
CA ASP A 225 14.25 16.95 0.95
C ASP A 225 13.28 16.44 2.02
N GLY A 226 13.81 15.79 3.04
CA GLY A 226 13.08 15.35 4.21
C GLY A 226 11.91 14.42 3.86
N TYR A 227 10.75 14.70 4.45
CA TYR A 227 9.54 13.88 4.23
C TYR A 227 9.09 13.88 2.76
N GLN A 228 9.30 15.00 2.05
CA GLN A 228 8.91 15.16 0.65
C GLN A 228 9.81 14.40 -0.32
N ALA A 229 10.97 13.90 0.12
CA ALA A 229 11.84 13.05 -0.72
C ALA A 229 11.08 11.86 -1.34
N ARG A 230 10.07 11.32 -0.64
CA ARG A 230 9.24 10.19 -1.09
C ARG A 230 8.15 10.56 -2.10
N LEU A 231 8.38 11.56 -2.93
CA LEU A 231 7.40 12.15 -3.83
C LEU A 231 6.66 11.11 -4.70
N TRP A 232 7.38 10.20 -5.33
CA TRP A 232 6.76 9.22 -6.22
C TRP A 232 6.00 8.12 -5.44
N SER A 233 6.43 7.80 -4.22
CA SER A 233 5.67 6.88 -3.35
C SER A 233 4.30 7.45 -2.98
N PHE A 234 4.21 8.73 -2.65
CA PHE A 234 2.92 9.36 -2.35
C PHE A 234 1.98 9.40 -3.57
N CYS A 235 2.53 9.60 -4.76
CA CYS A 235 1.77 9.54 -6.01
C CYS A 235 1.32 8.10 -6.31
N ALA A 236 2.23 7.13 -6.16
CA ALA A 236 1.98 5.71 -6.39
C ALA A 236 0.88 5.15 -5.47
N GLU A 237 0.86 5.56 -4.19
CA GLU A 237 -0.21 5.18 -3.26
C GLU A 237 -1.60 5.59 -3.78
N ARG A 238 -1.74 6.78 -4.34
CA ARG A 238 -3.02 7.26 -4.89
C ARG A 238 -3.40 6.54 -6.16
N LEU A 239 -2.46 6.29 -7.05
CA LEU A 239 -2.71 5.50 -8.26
C LEU A 239 -3.07 4.05 -7.89
N GLY A 240 -2.34 3.42 -6.99
CA GLY A 240 -2.63 2.07 -6.48
C GLY A 240 -4.02 1.99 -5.84
N SER A 241 -4.36 2.97 -4.99
CA SER A 241 -5.70 3.09 -4.42
C SER A 241 -6.78 3.22 -5.50
N HIS A 242 -6.56 4.05 -6.53
CA HIS A 242 -7.50 4.22 -7.64
C HIS A 242 -7.71 2.91 -8.42
N LEU A 243 -6.64 2.18 -8.73
CA LEU A 243 -6.71 0.90 -9.45
C LEU A 243 -7.47 -0.16 -8.64
N VAL A 244 -7.22 -0.25 -7.33
CA VAL A 244 -7.96 -1.14 -6.42
C VAL A 244 -9.43 -0.75 -6.33
N LEU A 245 -9.74 0.54 -6.19
CA LEU A 245 -11.12 1.05 -6.19
C LEU A 245 -11.83 0.76 -7.51
N LYS A 246 -11.16 0.93 -8.64
CA LYS A 246 -11.69 0.61 -9.98
C LYS A 246 -12.06 -0.87 -10.09
N ARG A 247 -11.20 -1.77 -9.59
CA ARG A 247 -11.47 -3.21 -9.52
C ARG A 247 -12.70 -3.52 -8.68
N PHE A 248 -12.80 -2.95 -7.48
CA PHE A 248 -13.95 -3.17 -6.62
C PHE A 248 -15.28 -2.65 -7.19
N ARG A 249 -15.23 -1.49 -7.85
CA ARG A 249 -16.40 -0.95 -8.53
C ARG A 249 -16.91 -1.90 -9.61
N SER A 250 -16.01 -2.49 -10.38
CA SER A 250 -16.38 -3.44 -11.42
C SER A 250 -16.98 -4.72 -10.85
N GLU A 251 -16.47 -5.22 -9.71
CA GLU A 251 -16.97 -6.45 -9.08
C GLU A 251 -18.33 -6.28 -8.38
N VAL A 252 -18.58 -5.11 -7.79
CA VAL A 252 -19.79 -4.88 -6.99
C VAL A 252 -20.94 -4.31 -7.79
N SER A 253 -20.65 -3.40 -8.73
CA SER A 253 -21.68 -2.68 -9.49
C SER A 253 -21.67 -2.98 -11.00
N GLY A 254 -20.75 -3.81 -11.47
CA GLY A 254 -20.54 -4.06 -12.89
C GLY A 254 -20.02 -2.85 -13.67
N ARG A 255 -19.67 -1.73 -12.97
CA ARG A 255 -19.18 -0.49 -13.56
C ARG A 255 -17.80 -0.14 -13.03
N SER A 256 -16.85 0.11 -13.91
CA SER A 256 -15.49 0.48 -13.52
C SER A 256 -15.33 1.94 -13.07
N THR A 257 -16.29 2.79 -13.40
CA THR A 257 -16.28 4.24 -13.10
C THR A 257 -17.63 4.68 -12.53
N GLY A 258 -17.62 5.71 -11.72
CA GLY A 258 -18.81 6.28 -11.12
C GLY A 258 -18.79 6.28 -9.59
N ARG A 259 -19.81 6.92 -9.01
CA ARG A 259 -19.95 7.03 -7.55
C ARG A 259 -20.42 5.70 -6.99
N ILE A 260 -19.69 5.15 -6.02
CA ILE A 260 -20.13 3.95 -5.29
C ILE A 260 -21.34 4.36 -4.43
N GLU A 261 -22.48 3.72 -4.65
CA GLU A 261 -23.68 3.94 -3.83
C GLU A 261 -23.48 3.41 -2.40
N TRP A 262 -24.32 3.86 -1.45
CA TRP A 262 -24.17 3.50 -0.04
C TRP A 262 -24.27 1.97 0.20
N LEU A 263 -25.18 1.29 -0.48
CA LEU A 263 -25.35 -0.17 -0.40
C LEU A 263 -24.14 -0.94 -0.94
N ASP A 264 -23.58 -0.48 -2.04
CA ASP A 264 -22.38 -1.09 -2.64
C ASP A 264 -21.16 -0.92 -1.72
N ARG A 265 -21.08 0.21 -1.00
CA ARG A 265 -20.04 0.44 0.00
C ARG A 265 -20.14 -0.49 1.20
N MET A 266 -21.35 -0.82 1.66
CA MET A 266 -21.53 -1.77 2.75
C MET A 266 -21.15 -3.19 2.33
N ARG A 267 -21.60 -3.63 1.14
CA ARG A 267 -21.24 -4.93 0.55
C ARG A 267 -19.75 -5.07 0.36
N TRP A 268 -19.12 -4.03 -0.14
CA TRP A 268 -17.70 -3.98 -0.34
C TRP A 268 -16.89 -4.02 0.98
N ARG A 269 -17.29 -3.21 1.99
CA ARG A 269 -16.66 -3.26 3.32
C ARG A 269 -16.72 -4.66 3.92
N ALA A 270 -17.89 -5.30 3.88
CA ALA A 270 -18.06 -6.62 4.47
C ALA A 270 -17.20 -7.70 3.78
N ARG A 271 -16.93 -7.54 2.48
CA ARG A 271 -16.28 -8.59 1.67
C ARG A 271 -14.77 -8.44 1.52
N PHE A 272 -14.26 -7.22 1.50
CA PHE A 272 -12.88 -6.96 1.05
C PHE A 272 -12.02 -6.17 2.04
N THR A 273 -12.55 -5.72 3.17
CA THR A 273 -11.78 -4.85 4.05
C THR A 273 -11.43 -5.47 5.38
N GLY A 274 -10.18 -5.23 5.77
CA GLY A 274 -9.66 -5.49 7.11
C GLY A 274 -9.32 -4.20 7.85
N GLN A 275 -8.72 -4.36 9.02
CA GLN A 275 -8.27 -3.28 9.86
C GLN A 275 -6.81 -2.94 9.55
N LEU A 276 -6.54 -1.68 9.22
CA LEU A 276 -5.18 -1.16 9.11
C LEU A 276 -4.59 -0.94 10.50
N ASN A 277 -3.42 -1.49 10.74
CA ASN A 277 -2.73 -1.44 12.01
C ASN A 277 -1.36 -0.76 11.88
N LEU A 278 -0.97 -0.02 12.92
CA LEU A 278 0.36 0.52 13.14
C LEU A 278 0.93 -0.10 14.41
N VAL A 279 2.06 -0.76 14.33
CA VAL A 279 2.78 -1.30 15.49
C VAL A 279 3.43 -0.15 16.25
N SER A 280 3.26 -0.12 17.57
CA SER A 280 3.90 0.82 18.48
C SER A 280 4.67 0.07 19.57
N GLU A 281 5.84 0.57 19.91
CA GLU A 281 6.63 0.06 21.03
C GLU A 281 5.96 0.38 22.36
N ASP A 282 5.29 1.53 22.47
CA ASP A 282 4.55 1.97 23.66
C ASP A 282 3.05 1.84 23.46
N ALA A 283 2.34 1.49 24.52
CA ALA A 283 0.87 1.48 24.56
C ALA A 283 0.28 2.90 24.34
N THR A 284 1.05 3.93 24.64
CA THR A 284 0.74 5.33 24.39
C THR A 284 1.56 5.82 23.20
N HIS A 285 0.99 5.74 22.02
CA HIS A 285 1.59 6.32 20.81
C HIS A 285 1.62 7.84 20.96
N ARG A 286 2.70 8.36 21.53
CA ARG A 286 3.04 9.79 21.43
C ARG A 286 3.37 10.04 19.96
N GLY A 287 2.54 10.85 19.35
CA GLY A 287 2.47 11.10 17.92
C GLY A 287 3.81 11.14 17.21
N TYR A 288 3.76 10.87 15.92
CA TYR A 288 4.85 11.24 15.02
C TYR A 288 5.35 12.60 15.44
N ALA A 289 6.52 12.65 16.06
CA ALA A 289 7.25 13.90 16.16
C ALA A 289 7.25 14.46 14.75
N ALA A 290 6.67 15.63 14.57
CA ALA A 290 6.84 16.41 13.38
C ALA A 290 8.36 16.55 13.28
N GLY A 291 8.97 15.66 12.52
CA GLY A 291 10.36 15.78 12.16
C GLY A 291 10.45 17.07 11.40
N ALA A 292 11.25 17.93 11.95
CA ALA A 292 11.66 19.20 11.41
C ALA A 292 12.10 19.07 9.95
#